data_1f8520ee4b21aacfbe5a58870d6a4e5b
#
_entry.id   1f8520ee4b21aacfbe5a58870d6a4e5b
#
_cell.length_a   1.000
_cell.length_b   1.000
_cell.length_c   1.000
_cell.angle_alpha   90.00
_cell.angle_beta   90.00
_cell.angle_gamma   90.00
#
_symmetry.space_group_name_H-M   'P 1'
#
loop_
_entity.id
_entity.type
_entity.pdbx_description
1 polymer ?
#
loop_
_entity_poly.entity_id
_entity_poly.type
_entity_poly.pdbx_seq_one_letter_code
_entity_poly.pdbx_strand_id
1 'polypeptide(L)'
;HKGAAGIVYCRSRKRVEDVAAALQAEGIPALAYHAGMPSDQRDAIQDRFIAEDGLVMCATIAFGMGVDKPDIRFVCHHDLPGSIESYYQEIGRAGRDGDPAEALLLYGTDDIKLRRELIETSEKAPEQKRIEHQRLNQLLALVETPDCRRQALLAYFGERLGEPCGNCDRCLTPVERQDGSVAAQKFLSAMVRT
;
A
#
# COMPACT_ATOMS: atom_id res chain seq x y z
N HIS A 1 -14.44 8.78 5.51
CA HIS A 1 -15.02 8.57 4.17
C HIS A 1 -16.32 7.75 4.18
N LYS A 2 -17.23 8.03 5.15
CA LYS A 2 -18.54 7.36 5.16
C LYS A 2 -19.32 7.66 3.88
N GLY A 3 -19.78 6.61 3.18
CA GLY A 3 -20.54 6.74 1.94
C GLY A 3 -19.71 7.13 0.70
N ALA A 4 -18.40 7.03 0.78
CA ALA A 4 -17.50 7.28 -0.35
C ALA A 4 -17.02 5.95 -0.97
N ALA A 5 -16.79 5.95 -2.28
CA ALA A 5 -16.18 4.82 -2.96
C ALA A 5 -14.70 4.67 -2.56
N GLY A 6 -14.27 3.45 -2.34
CA GLY A 6 -12.89 3.17 -1.96
C GLY A 6 -12.41 1.78 -2.37
N ILE A 7 -11.09 1.58 -2.33
CA ILE A 7 -10.48 0.27 -2.58
C ILE A 7 -9.63 -0.13 -1.36
N VAL A 8 -9.79 -1.37 -0.90
CA VAL A 8 -8.95 -1.98 0.13
C VAL A 8 -8.17 -3.15 -0.48
N TYR A 9 -6.87 -2.96 -0.66
CA TYR A 9 -5.99 -4.00 -1.16
C TYR A 9 -5.55 -4.95 -0.07
N CYS A 10 -5.73 -6.25 -0.32
CA CYS A 10 -5.33 -7.34 0.58
C CYS A 10 -4.42 -8.32 -0.16
N ARG A 11 -3.51 -8.95 0.58
CA ARG A 11 -2.53 -9.88 0.03
C ARG A 11 -3.12 -11.20 -0.44
N SER A 12 -4.16 -11.73 0.21
CA SER A 12 -4.72 -13.05 -0.06
C SER A 12 -6.22 -13.02 -0.27
N ARG A 13 -6.74 -14.02 -1.00
CA ARG A 13 -8.18 -14.22 -1.25
C ARG A 13 -8.97 -14.27 0.05
N LYS A 14 -8.51 -15.10 1.00
CA LYS A 14 -9.14 -15.21 2.32
C LYS A 14 -9.19 -13.86 3.04
N ARG A 15 -8.10 -13.09 3.03
CA ARG A 15 -8.08 -11.77 3.66
C ARG A 15 -9.06 -10.80 3.00
N VAL A 16 -9.22 -10.86 1.67
CA VAL A 16 -10.23 -10.08 0.94
C VAL A 16 -11.64 -10.37 1.45
N GLU A 17 -11.99 -11.66 1.59
CA GLU A 17 -13.29 -12.10 2.08
C GLU A 17 -13.50 -11.69 3.55
N ASP A 18 -12.50 -11.92 4.41
CA ASP A 18 -12.55 -11.57 5.84
C ASP A 18 -12.73 -10.06 6.05
N VAL A 19 -11.99 -9.22 5.31
CA VAL A 19 -12.08 -7.76 5.40
C VAL A 19 -13.41 -7.25 4.86
N ALA A 20 -13.88 -7.78 3.73
CA ALA A 20 -15.18 -7.40 3.19
C ALA A 20 -16.32 -7.74 4.17
N ALA A 21 -16.30 -8.94 4.77
CA ALA A 21 -17.28 -9.35 5.77
C ALA A 21 -17.22 -8.48 7.03
N ALA A 22 -16.03 -8.12 7.50
CA ALA A 22 -15.88 -7.24 8.65
C ALA A 22 -16.43 -5.83 8.39
N LEU A 23 -16.19 -5.26 7.21
CA LEU A 23 -16.74 -3.96 6.83
C LEU A 23 -18.27 -4.02 6.73
N GLN A 24 -18.82 -5.09 6.14
CA GLN A 24 -20.27 -5.29 6.06
C GLN A 24 -20.93 -5.41 7.46
N ALA A 25 -20.27 -6.08 8.40
CA ALA A 25 -20.74 -6.18 9.78
C ALA A 25 -20.82 -4.82 10.49
N GLU A 26 -19.97 -3.88 10.10
CA GLU A 26 -19.97 -2.49 10.56
C GLU A 26 -20.94 -1.58 9.74
N GLY A 27 -21.72 -2.16 8.85
CA GLY A 27 -22.70 -1.44 8.01
C GLY A 27 -22.06 -0.66 6.85
N ILE A 28 -20.82 -0.98 6.47
CA ILE A 28 -20.14 -0.40 5.31
C ILE A 28 -20.39 -1.29 4.10
N PRO A 29 -20.99 -0.78 3.01
CA PRO A 29 -21.20 -1.56 1.80
C PRO A 29 -19.86 -1.98 1.18
N ALA A 30 -19.48 -3.25 1.28
CA ALA A 30 -18.22 -3.76 0.78
C ALA A 30 -18.43 -4.96 -0.14
N LEU A 31 -17.58 -5.07 -1.16
CA LEU A 31 -17.57 -6.16 -2.13
C LEU A 31 -16.20 -6.85 -2.09
N ALA A 32 -16.19 -8.18 -2.14
CA ALA A 32 -14.97 -8.96 -2.27
C ALA A 32 -14.66 -9.24 -3.75
N TYR A 33 -13.40 -9.09 -4.17
CA TYR A 33 -12.96 -9.35 -5.54
C TYR A 33 -11.58 -10.00 -5.58
N HIS A 34 -11.46 -11.18 -6.17
CA HIS A 34 -10.18 -11.85 -6.36
C HIS A 34 -10.23 -12.87 -7.51
N ALA A 35 -9.07 -13.23 -8.04
CA ALA A 35 -8.92 -14.13 -9.18
C ALA A 35 -9.44 -15.57 -8.96
N GLY A 36 -9.78 -15.96 -7.72
CA GLY A 36 -10.40 -17.25 -7.41
C GLY A 36 -11.91 -17.30 -7.67
N MET A 37 -12.54 -16.15 -7.93
CA MET A 37 -13.96 -16.07 -8.26
C MET A 37 -14.21 -16.39 -9.73
N PRO A 38 -15.39 -16.97 -10.10
CA PRO A 38 -15.82 -17.10 -11.49
C PRO A 38 -15.80 -15.77 -12.24
N SER A 39 -15.52 -15.79 -13.54
CA SER A 39 -15.39 -14.55 -14.35
C SER A 39 -16.68 -13.75 -14.39
N ASP A 40 -17.82 -14.41 -14.55
CA ASP A 40 -19.13 -13.78 -14.57
C ASP A 40 -19.46 -13.04 -13.27
N GLN A 41 -19.08 -13.62 -12.11
CA GLN A 41 -19.24 -12.95 -10.82
C GLN A 41 -18.30 -11.76 -10.69
N ARG A 42 -17.05 -11.87 -11.16
CA ARG A 42 -16.09 -10.77 -11.15
C ARG A 42 -16.58 -9.60 -12.00
N ASP A 43 -17.10 -9.89 -13.17
CA ASP A 43 -17.63 -8.88 -14.09
C ASP A 43 -18.84 -8.17 -13.45
N ALA A 44 -19.78 -8.91 -12.88
CA ALA A 44 -20.93 -8.34 -12.19
C ALA A 44 -20.54 -7.48 -10.97
N ILE A 45 -19.54 -7.90 -10.18
CA ILE A 45 -19.02 -7.13 -9.02
C ILE A 45 -18.33 -5.85 -9.50
N GLN A 46 -17.56 -5.92 -10.57
CA GLN A 46 -16.90 -4.76 -11.16
C GLN A 46 -17.90 -3.76 -11.70
N ASP A 47 -18.93 -4.21 -12.43
CA ASP A 47 -19.98 -3.36 -12.97
C ASP A 47 -20.75 -2.66 -11.84
N ARG A 48 -21.08 -3.38 -10.77
CA ARG A 48 -21.70 -2.79 -9.57
C ARG A 48 -20.80 -1.73 -8.94
N PHE A 49 -19.52 -2.00 -8.76
CA PHE A 49 -18.58 -1.04 -8.17
C PHE A 49 -18.49 0.24 -9.01
N ILE A 50 -18.52 0.12 -10.34
CA ILE A 50 -18.49 1.27 -11.25
C ILE A 50 -19.80 2.07 -11.19
N ALA A 51 -20.94 1.39 -11.16
CA ALA A 51 -22.27 2.01 -11.28
C ALA A 51 -22.83 2.55 -9.96
N GLU A 52 -22.49 1.93 -8.82
CA GLU A 52 -23.03 2.27 -7.51
C GLU A 52 -22.08 3.18 -6.74
N ASP A 53 -22.63 4.19 -6.04
CA ASP A 53 -21.86 5.08 -5.18
C ASP A 53 -21.64 4.46 -3.80
N GLY A 54 -20.59 4.90 -3.11
CA GLY A 54 -20.34 4.57 -1.72
C GLY A 54 -19.91 3.13 -1.46
N LEU A 55 -19.57 2.35 -2.50
CA LEU A 55 -19.09 0.98 -2.35
C LEU A 55 -17.59 0.92 -2.03
N VAL A 56 -17.22 0.00 -1.16
CA VAL A 56 -15.82 -0.34 -0.87
C VAL A 56 -15.47 -1.66 -1.55
N MET A 57 -14.48 -1.64 -2.44
CA MET A 57 -13.96 -2.84 -3.07
C MET A 57 -12.79 -3.41 -2.27
N CYS A 58 -12.97 -4.56 -1.62
CA CYS A 58 -11.88 -5.34 -1.04
C CYS A 58 -11.31 -6.28 -2.08
N ALA A 59 -10.04 -6.14 -2.43
CA ALA A 59 -9.48 -6.88 -3.55
C ALA A 59 -8.01 -7.27 -3.37
N THR A 60 -7.59 -8.30 -4.12
CA THR A 60 -6.16 -8.53 -4.38
C THR A 60 -5.70 -7.63 -5.54
N ILE A 61 -4.38 -7.64 -5.81
CA ILE A 61 -3.79 -6.93 -6.97
C ILE A 61 -4.42 -7.31 -8.32
N ALA A 62 -5.22 -8.38 -8.37
CA ALA A 62 -5.96 -8.77 -9.57
C ALA A 62 -7.05 -7.76 -9.96
N PHE A 63 -7.50 -6.93 -9.02
CA PHE A 63 -8.45 -5.86 -9.28
C PHE A 63 -7.70 -4.60 -9.70
N GLY A 64 -8.05 -4.11 -10.86
CA GLY A 64 -7.51 -2.82 -11.27
C GLY A 64 -7.23 -2.66 -12.75
N MET A 65 -6.93 -3.70 -13.51
CA MET A 65 -6.87 -3.57 -14.96
C MET A 65 -8.27 -3.30 -15.51
N GLY A 66 -8.48 -2.13 -16.12
CA GLY A 66 -9.77 -1.76 -16.72
C GLY A 66 -10.79 -1.12 -15.77
N VAL A 67 -10.44 -0.86 -14.51
CA VAL A 67 -11.33 -0.12 -13.60
C VAL A 67 -11.12 1.38 -13.78
N ASP A 68 -12.12 2.05 -14.33
CA ASP A 68 -12.16 3.50 -14.48
C ASP A 68 -13.37 4.08 -13.74
N LYS A 69 -13.23 4.21 -12.43
CA LYS A 69 -14.15 4.92 -11.54
C LYS A 69 -13.43 6.17 -11.03
N PRO A 70 -13.81 7.37 -11.48
CA PRO A 70 -13.04 8.59 -11.20
C PRO A 70 -13.16 9.07 -9.75
N ASP A 71 -14.27 8.79 -9.09
CA ASP A 71 -14.66 9.28 -7.77
C ASP A 71 -14.22 8.39 -6.59
N ILE A 72 -13.18 7.57 -6.77
CA ILE A 72 -12.58 6.81 -5.67
C ILE A 72 -11.92 7.79 -4.69
N ARG A 73 -12.44 7.83 -3.45
CA ARG A 73 -11.98 8.78 -2.42
C ARG A 73 -10.87 8.24 -1.55
N PHE A 74 -10.67 6.92 -1.51
CA PHE A 74 -9.53 6.36 -0.78
C PHE A 74 -9.04 5.05 -1.37
N VAL A 75 -7.75 4.82 -1.22
CA VAL A 75 -7.10 3.52 -1.42
C VAL A 75 -6.41 3.14 -0.12
N CYS A 76 -6.80 2.02 0.46
CA CYS A 76 -6.22 1.46 1.67
C CYS A 76 -5.46 0.18 1.35
N HIS A 77 -4.20 0.10 1.73
CA HIS A 77 -3.44 -1.15 1.72
C HIS A 77 -3.53 -1.77 3.12
N HIS A 78 -4.28 -2.86 3.24
CA HIS A 78 -4.39 -3.63 4.48
C HIS A 78 -3.12 -4.44 4.77
N ASP A 79 -2.38 -4.78 3.73
CA ASP A 79 -1.11 -5.51 3.77
C ASP A 79 -0.06 -4.77 2.92
N LEU A 80 1.23 -4.97 3.19
CA LEU A 80 2.31 -4.39 2.38
C LEU A 80 2.17 -4.77 0.90
N PRO A 81 2.18 -3.81 -0.03
CA PRO A 81 2.21 -4.08 -1.48
C PRO A 81 3.51 -4.78 -1.89
N GLY A 82 3.56 -5.26 -3.12
CA GLY A 82 4.70 -6.01 -3.64
C GLY A 82 5.96 -5.18 -3.84
N SER A 83 5.78 -3.92 -4.21
CA SER A 83 6.86 -2.97 -4.53
C SER A 83 6.32 -1.54 -4.54
N ILE A 84 7.19 -0.56 -4.68
CA ILE A 84 6.82 0.86 -4.85
C ILE A 84 6.00 1.05 -6.13
N GLU A 85 6.34 0.37 -7.21
CA GLU A 85 5.62 0.46 -8.49
C GLU A 85 4.18 -0.03 -8.36
N SER A 86 3.97 -1.17 -7.68
CA SER A 86 2.62 -1.67 -7.38
C SER A 86 1.84 -0.67 -6.53
N TYR A 87 2.46 -0.19 -5.45
CA TYR A 87 1.87 0.83 -4.58
C TYR A 87 1.44 2.08 -5.37
N TYR A 88 2.33 2.60 -6.22
CA TYR A 88 2.06 3.79 -7.03
C TYR A 88 0.90 3.59 -8.00
N GLN A 89 0.86 2.44 -8.69
CA GLN A 89 -0.25 2.10 -9.60
C GLN A 89 -1.59 1.95 -8.86
N GLU A 90 -1.55 1.40 -7.65
CA GLU A 90 -2.74 1.15 -6.83
C GLU A 90 -3.29 2.44 -6.25
N ILE A 91 -2.46 3.33 -5.69
CA ILE A 91 -2.92 4.63 -5.18
C ILE A 91 -3.34 5.59 -6.30
N GLY A 92 -2.78 5.46 -7.50
CA GLY A 92 -3.14 6.24 -8.69
C GLY A 92 -4.57 5.99 -9.22
N ARG A 93 -5.36 5.16 -8.53
CA ARG A 93 -6.79 4.96 -8.82
C ARG A 93 -7.68 5.96 -8.12
N ALA A 94 -7.20 6.56 -7.04
CA ALA A 94 -7.97 7.53 -6.26
C ALA A 94 -7.88 8.95 -6.85
N GLY A 95 -8.99 9.69 -6.80
CA GLY A 95 -9.02 11.11 -7.15
C GLY A 95 -8.78 11.43 -8.62
N ARG A 96 -9.18 10.56 -9.54
CA ARG A 96 -9.01 10.80 -10.99
C ARG A 96 -9.88 11.93 -11.54
N ASP A 97 -10.90 12.30 -10.81
CA ASP A 97 -11.74 13.47 -11.09
C ASP A 97 -11.13 14.78 -10.61
N GLY A 98 -9.97 14.74 -9.94
CA GLY A 98 -9.28 15.90 -9.39
C GLY A 98 -9.70 16.27 -7.97
N ASP A 99 -10.70 15.61 -7.41
CA ASP A 99 -11.14 15.82 -6.04
C ASP A 99 -10.18 15.17 -5.03
N PRO A 100 -10.11 15.71 -3.78
CA PRO A 100 -9.26 15.17 -2.73
C PRO A 100 -9.52 13.67 -2.48
N ALA A 101 -8.43 12.90 -2.40
CA ALA A 101 -8.47 11.48 -2.10
C ALA A 101 -7.30 11.09 -1.20
N GLU A 102 -7.46 10.00 -0.45
CA GLU A 102 -6.48 9.54 0.52
C GLU A 102 -5.88 8.20 0.15
N ALA A 103 -4.59 8.04 0.40
CA ALA A 103 -3.88 6.77 0.35
C ALA A 103 -3.41 6.40 1.76
N LEU A 104 -3.89 5.26 2.27
CA LEU A 104 -3.52 4.72 3.57
C LEU A 104 -2.80 3.39 3.38
N LEU A 105 -1.67 3.21 4.06
CA LEU A 105 -0.97 1.93 4.10
C LEU A 105 -0.80 1.49 5.55
N LEU A 106 -1.34 0.31 5.86
CA LEU A 106 -1.20 -0.35 7.16
C LEU A 106 -0.13 -1.42 7.06
N TYR A 107 0.81 -1.45 8.00
CA TYR A 107 1.81 -2.51 8.08
C TYR A 107 2.35 -2.65 9.51
N GLY A 108 2.86 -3.84 9.81
CA GLY A 108 3.53 -4.14 11.05
C GLY A 108 4.82 -4.95 10.82
N THR A 109 5.57 -5.17 11.89
CA THR A 109 6.80 -5.99 11.83
C THR A 109 6.55 -7.42 11.36
N ASP A 110 5.38 -7.97 11.68
CA ASP A 110 4.99 -9.32 11.24
C ASP A 110 4.76 -9.40 9.74
N ASP A 111 4.25 -8.32 9.12
CA ASP A 111 4.09 -8.25 7.66
C ASP A 111 5.44 -8.27 6.96
N ILE A 112 6.42 -7.56 7.50
CA ILE A 112 7.80 -7.53 6.99
C ILE A 112 8.43 -8.92 7.08
N LYS A 113 8.32 -9.56 8.26
CA LYS A 113 8.84 -10.90 8.51
C LYS A 113 8.23 -11.91 7.54
N LEU A 114 6.91 -11.94 7.46
CA LEU A 114 6.18 -12.83 6.58
C LEU A 114 6.54 -12.59 5.11
N ARG A 115 6.71 -11.34 4.69
CA ARG A 115 7.11 -11.02 3.32
C ARG A 115 8.51 -11.56 2.99
N ARG A 116 9.46 -11.40 3.90
CA ARG A 116 10.81 -11.97 3.75
C ARG A 116 10.79 -13.50 3.67
N GLU A 117 10.02 -14.14 4.54
CA GLU A 117 9.85 -15.59 4.54
C GLU A 117 9.25 -16.11 3.23
N LEU A 118 8.23 -15.44 2.70
CA LEU A 118 7.64 -15.79 1.39
C LEU A 118 8.64 -15.65 0.23
N ILE A 119 9.54 -14.69 0.28
CA ILE A 119 10.61 -14.55 -0.72
C ILE A 119 11.58 -15.71 -0.59
N GLU A 120 12.03 -16.03 0.63
CA GLU A 120 13.01 -17.10 0.87
C GLU A 120 12.49 -18.49 0.53
N THR A 121 11.24 -18.79 0.88
CA THR A 121 10.60 -20.09 0.62
C THR A 121 10.10 -20.28 -0.81
N SER A 122 10.12 -19.21 -1.63
CA SER A 122 9.73 -19.30 -3.04
C SER A 122 10.72 -20.15 -3.86
N GLU A 123 10.22 -20.81 -4.91
CA GLU A 123 11.04 -21.61 -5.86
C GLU A 123 11.84 -20.74 -6.85
N LYS A 124 11.90 -19.42 -6.65
CA LYS A 124 12.59 -18.48 -7.53
C LYS A 124 14.10 -18.65 -7.46
N ALA A 125 14.77 -18.33 -8.56
CA ALA A 125 16.24 -18.30 -8.61
C ALA A 125 16.81 -17.29 -7.59
N PRO A 126 18.01 -17.53 -7.05
CA PRO A 126 18.63 -16.66 -6.05
C PRO A 126 18.70 -15.18 -6.47
N GLU A 127 18.96 -14.91 -7.73
CA GLU A 127 18.99 -13.54 -8.27
C GLU A 127 17.61 -12.87 -8.22
N GLN A 128 16.54 -13.60 -8.51
CA GLN A 128 15.17 -13.09 -8.40
C GLN A 128 14.78 -12.81 -6.95
N LYS A 129 15.17 -13.67 -6.00
CA LYS A 129 14.97 -13.44 -4.57
C LYS A 129 15.69 -12.16 -4.12
N ARG A 130 16.93 -11.96 -4.58
CA ARG A 130 17.70 -10.75 -4.29
C ARG A 130 16.99 -9.48 -4.78
N ILE A 131 16.45 -9.51 -5.99
CA ILE A 131 15.66 -8.39 -6.56
C ILE A 131 14.41 -8.14 -5.71
N GLU A 132 13.69 -9.17 -5.29
CA GLU A 132 12.50 -9.02 -4.45
C GLU A 132 12.82 -8.45 -3.07
N HIS A 133 13.90 -8.88 -2.44
CA HIS A 133 14.39 -8.27 -1.20
C HIS A 133 14.76 -6.80 -1.38
N GLN A 134 15.40 -6.45 -2.48
CA GLN A 134 15.73 -5.06 -2.80
C GLN A 134 14.46 -4.21 -2.95
N ARG A 135 13.44 -4.69 -3.68
CA ARG A 135 12.15 -4.01 -3.83
C ARG A 135 11.44 -3.84 -2.49
N LEU A 136 11.44 -4.87 -1.65
CA LEU A 136 10.87 -4.78 -0.30
C LEU A 136 11.61 -3.73 0.53
N ASN A 137 12.94 -3.72 0.52
CA ASN A 137 13.72 -2.74 1.28
C ASN A 137 13.49 -1.30 0.78
N GLN A 138 13.32 -1.10 -0.52
CA GLN A 138 12.96 0.20 -1.10
C GLN A 138 11.58 0.66 -0.65
N LEU A 139 10.59 -0.25 -0.64
CA LEU A 139 9.25 0.05 -0.12
C LEU A 139 9.30 0.41 1.38
N LEU A 140 10.06 -0.35 2.18
CA LEU A 140 10.23 -0.04 3.59
C LEU A 140 10.89 1.33 3.80
N ALA A 141 11.90 1.67 3.01
CA ALA A 141 12.52 3.00 3.05
C ALA A 141 11.51 4.12 2.74
N LEU A 142 10.57 3.90 1.80
CA LEU A 142 9.49 4.85 1.52
C LEU A 142 8.52 4.98 2.70
N VAL A 143 8.08 3.86 3.30
CA VAL A 143 7.09 3.89 4.38
C VAL A 143 7.67 4.30 5.74
N GLU A 144 8.98 4.22 5.91
CA GLU A 144 9.69 4.63 7.13
C GLU A 144 10.35 6.02 7.01
N THR A 145 10.34 6.63 5.82
CA THR A 145 10.98 7.93 5.64
C THR A 145 10.44 8.98 6.62
N PRO A 146 11.31 9.77 7.25
CA PRO A 146 10.90 10.93 8.03
C PRO A 146 10.57 12.15 7.17
N ASP A 147 10.90 12.10 5.86
CA ASP A 147 10.74 13.17 4.89
C ASP A 147 9.40 13.10 4.17
N CYS A 148 9.13 14.08 3.32
CA CYS A 148 7.93 14.11 2.49
C CYS A 148 7.79 12.83 1.65
N ARG A 149 6.70 12.09 1.84
CA ARG A 149 6.46 10.82 1.14
C ARG A 149 6.38 10.99 -0.37
N ARG A 150 5.78 12.07 -0.85
CA ARG A 150 5.69 12.33 -2.29
C ARG A 150 7.06 12.63 -2.89
N GLN A 151 7.93 13.36 -2.19
CA GLN A 151 9.31 13.57 -2.65
C GLN A 151 10.07 12.24 -2.73
N ALA A 152 9.96 11.39 -1.70
CA ALA A 152 10.60 10.08 -1.69
C ALA A 152 10.06 9.16 -2.81
N LEU A 153 8.74 9.18 -3.05
CA LEU A 153 8.11 8.39 -4.09
C LEU A 153 8.53 8.84 -5.49
N LEU A 154 8.50 10.14 -5.77
CA LEU A 154 8.91 10.69 -7.07
C LEU A 154 10.42 10.50 -7.32
N ALA A 155 11.24 10.65 -6.28
CA ALA A 155 12.68 10.39 -6.38
C ALA A 155 13.00 8.94 -6.78
N TYR A 156 12.19 7.98 -6.35
CA TYR A 156 12.30 6.58 -6.78
C TYR A 156 12.14 6.43 -8.30
N PHE A 157 11.23 7.21 -8.92
CA PHE A 157 11.02 7.24 -10.37
C PHE A 157 11.95 8.20 -11.12
N GLY A 158 12.93 8.81 -10.45
CA GLY A 158 13.89 9.73 -11.06
C GLY A 158 13.40 11.17 -11.18
N GLU A 159 12.23 11.48 -10.62
CA GLU A 159 11.65 12.82 -10.60
C GLU A 159 12.04 13.58 -9.33
N ARG A 160 12.17 14.89 -9.43
CA ARG A 160 12.49 15.76 -8.27
C ARG A 160 11.36 16.75 -8.03
N LEU A 161 10.76 16.67 -6.85
CA LEU A 161 9.85 17.70 -6.34
C LEU A 161 10.68 18.68 -5.49
N GLY A 162 10.73 19.95 -5.91
CA GLY A 162 11.56 20.98 -5.25
C GLY A 162 11.14 21.27 -3.81
N GLU A 163 9.82 21.36 -3.57
CA GLU A 163 9.22 21.65 -2.26
C GLU A 163 8.48 20.42 -1.71
N PRO A 164 8.37 20.25 -0.37
CA PRO A 164 7.50 19.27 0.23
C PRO A 164 6.05 19.42 -0.24
N CYS A 165 5.32 18.31 -0.37
CA CYS A 165 3.97 18.32 -0.96
C CYS A 165 2.88 19.03 -0.11
N GLY A 166 3.14 19.26 1.17
CA GLY A 166 2.22 19.92 2.09
C GLY A 166 0.99 19.12 2.52
N ASN A 167 0.76 17.91 1.96
CA ASN A 167 -0.47 17.12 2.21
C ASN A 167 -0.25 15.64 2.59
N CYS A 168 0.98 15.15 2.70
CA CYS A 168 1.23 13.83 3.26
C CYS A 168 1.35 13.88 4.78
N ASP A 169 1.24 12.74 5.45
CA ASP A 169 1.36 12.62 6.91
C ASP A 169 2.64 13.26 7.46
N ARG A 170 3.77 13.14 6.75
CA ARG A 170 5.06 13.72 7.14
C ARG A 170 5.11 15.24 6.98
N CYS A 171 4.35 15.81 6.05
CA CYS A 171 4.24 17.26 5.92
C CYS A 171 3.26 17.85 6.92
N LEU A 172 2.15 17.15 7.20
CA LEU A 172 1.10 17.60 8.13
C LEU A 172 1.50 17.40 9.60
N THR A 173 2.22 16.31 9.89
CA THR A 173 2.71 15.97 11.23
C THR A 173 4.19 15.58 11.14
N PRO A 174 5.09 16.57 11.06
CA PRO A 174 6.53 16.30 10.97
C PRO A 174 7.03 15.50 12.17
N VAL A 175 7.95 14.57 11.93
CA VAL A 175 8.57 13.77 12.99
C VAL A 175 9.67 14.60 13.65
N GLU A 176 9.65 14.67 14.97
CA GLU A 176 10.74 15.27 15.72
C GLU A 176 12.02 14.44 15.54
N ARG A 177 13.10 15.08 15.12
CA ARG A 177 14.40 14.45 14.91
C ARG A 177 15.32 14.74 16.09
N GLN A 178 15.97 13.70 16.58
CA GLN A 178 17.01 13.83 17.61
C GLN A 178 18.37 13.50 17.01
N ASP A 179 19.41 14.20 17.44
CA ASP A 179 20.79 13.84 17.10
C ASP A 179 21.19 12.54 17.79
N GLY A 180 21.25 11.48 17.01
CA GLY A 180 21.66 10.13 17.48
C GLY A 180 23.17 9.87 17.41
N SER A 181 24.01 10.83 17.05
CA SER A 181 25.44 10.63 16.78
C SER A 181 26.16 9.97 17.96
N VAL A 182 25.93 10.41 19.18
CA VAL A 182 26.56 9.84 20.38
C VAL A 182 26.07 8.41 20.65
N ALA A 183 24.78 8.14 20.46
CA ALA A 183 24.23 6.81 20.62
C ALA A 183 24.78 5.84 19.57
N ALA A 184 24.85 6.28 18.30
CA ALA A 184 25.45 5.51 17.22
C ALA A 184 26.93 5.22 17.45
N GLN A 185 27.73 6.19 17.90
CA GLN A 185 29.14 6.00 18.23
C GLN A 185 29.32 4.97 19.35
N LYS A 186 28.51 5.02 20.42
CA LYS A 186 28.55 4.05 21.51
C LYS A 186 28.21 2.63 21.02
N PHE A 187 27.18 2.51 20.20
CA PHE A 187 26.76 1.23 19.64
C PHE A 187 27.83 0.63 18.72
N LEU A 188 28.36 1.40 17.77
CA LEU A 188 29.43 0.96 16.88
C LEU A 188 30.71 0.60 17.64
N SER A 189 31.07 1.38 18.66
CA SER A 189 32.23 1.08 19.52
C SER A 189 32.07 -0.22 20.31
N ALA A 190 30.85 -0.56 20.73
CA ALA A 190 30.57 -1.83 21.39
C ALA A 190 30.71 -3.01 20.43
N MET A 191 30.23 -2.88 19.19
CA MET A 191 30.33 -3.92 18.15
C MET A 191 31.78 -4.24 17.75
N VAL A 192 32.68 -3.25 17.74
CA VAL A 192 34.09 -3.46 17.37
C VAL A 192 34.90 -4.11 18.50
N ARG A 193 34.43 -4.03 19.76
CA ARG A 193 35.11 -4.58 20.95
C ARG A 193 34.71 -6.02 21.27
N THR A 194 33.71 -6.57 20.58
CA THR A 194 33.30 -7.99 20.66
C THR A 194 33.83 -8.77 19.48
#